data_a19a048d6e9f06cdf5ab5f9017981de3
#
_entry.id   a19a048d6e9f06cdf5ab5f9017981de3
#
_cell.length_a   1.000
_cell.length_b   1.000
_cell.length_c   1.000
_cell.angle_alpha   90.00
_cell.angle_beta   90.00
_cell.angle_gamma   90.00
#
_symmetry.space_group_name_H-M   'P 1'
#
loop_
_entity.id
_entity.type
_entity.pdbx_description
1 polymer ?
#
loop_
_entity_poly.entity_id
_entity_poly.type
_entity_poly.pdbx_seq_one_letter_code
_entity_poly.pdbx_strand_id
1 'polypeptide(L)'
;MKRILYWFRNDLRLHDNEGFSRAVQQADEVLPVFVFDPQLFDELPDLGFRKADVFRATFLIECVADLRRSLRNRGAHLIVRVGDPAKILAELAQQVGASAIYAGKEVTSEEIDVESTLSKLLKPHNINLELFWQSTLYHVRDLPFEVSRLPDVFSQFRNQVERRAKIRATFDDPVRVKLVPDIDPGDMPNLATFGFSSELIEASNHPDVRRAVSFKGGETIALERLERYLWGSDLIKTYKETRNGLLGEDYSSKFSAWLAHGCLSPRLIYEEVMRYEDERVKNDSTYWLIFELIWRDFFRFVALRFGDRIFKSSGIRHDLSKRWRRDQNLFIKWTEGETGIPFIDANMRELALTGFMSNRGRQNVGSFLVKDLGIDWTWGAAWFESLLVDYDPCSNWCNWNYVAGVGNDPREDRYFNIYSQATRYDEQGSYVKHWLPELAEVPTSKVHLVSNLSRAEQEQYGIALGDTYPMPLINPNKWLKK
;
A
#
# COMPACT_ATOMS: atom_id res chain seq x y z
N MET A 1 32.04 20.83 -14.23
CA MET A 1 31.18 20.66 -13.04
C MET A 1 30.17 19.58 -13.36
N LYS A 2 30.13 18.51 -12.58
CA LYS A 2 29.21 17.37 -12.80
C LYS A 2 27.93 17.63 -12.02
N ARG A 3 26.79 17.73 -12.71
CA ARG A 3 25.46 17.89 -12.13
C ARG A 3 24.65 16.60 -12.30
N ILE A 4 24.01 16.15 -11.25
CA ILE A 4 23.08 15.00 -11.25
C ILE A 4 21.73 15.48 -10.75
N LEU A 5 20.66 15.15 -11.49
CA LEU A 5 19.30 15.29 -11.05
C LEU A 5 18.90 14.00 -10.33
N TYR A 6 18.40 14.08 -9.11
CA TYR A 6 17.83 12.93 -8.42
C TYR A 6 16.30 13.02 -8.41
N TRP A 7 15.66 12.10 -9.11
CA TRP A 7 14.21 12.01 -9.18
C TRP A 7 13.69 11.08 -8.10
N PHE A 8 13.14 11.66 -7.03
CA PHE A 8 12.41 10.91 -6.00
C PHE A 8 11.08 10.39 -6.55
N ARG A 9 10.75 9.16 -6.19
CA ARG A 9 9.51 8.46 -6.60
C ARG A 9 8.86 7.81 -5.36
N ASN A 10 8.77 6.46 -5.30
CA ASN A 10 8.36 5.71 -4.11
C ASN A 10 9.58 5.39 -3.21
N ASP A 11 10.40 6.38 -2.99
CA ASP A 11 11.60 6.36 -2.17
C ASP A 11 11.78 7.69 -1.40
N LEU A 12 10.64 8.19 -0.84
CA LEU A 12 10.53 9.50 -0.21
C LEU A 12 11.20 9.55 1.17
N ARG A 13 12.52 9.25 1.17
CA ARG A 13 13.38 9.20 2.35
C ARG A 13 14.81 9.60 2.04
N LEU A 14 15.56 9.96 3.08
CA LEU A 14 16.99 10.22 3.00
C LEU A 14 17.82 9.05 3.55
N HIS A 15 17.35 8.37 4.60
CA HIS A 15 18.00 7.15 5.10
C HIS A 15 17.92 6.04 4.05
N ASP A 16 18.96 5.22 4.00
CA ASP A 16 19.04 4.04 3.13
C ASP A 16 18.54 4.29 1.69
N ASN A 17 18.94 5.42 1.11
CA ASN A 17 18.62 5.78 -0.27
C ASN A 17 19.91 5.72 -1.13
N GLU A 18 20.19 4.54 -1.71
CA GLU A 18 21.40 4.30 -2.49
C GLU A 18 21.57 5.30 -3.64
N GLY A 19 20.52 5.52 -4.43
CA GLY A 19 20.59 6.39 -5.60
C GLY A 19 20.88 7.84 -5.21
N PHE A 20 20.23 8.35 -4.16
CA PHE A 20 20.46 9.71 -3.67
C PHE A 20 21.85 9.86 -3.03
N SER A 21 22.28 8.90 -2.20
CA SER A 21 23.61 8.91 -1.59
C SER A 21 24.71 8.89 -2.67
N ARG A 22 24.56 8.08 -3.71
CA ARG A 22 25.49 8.05 -4.84
C ARG A 22 25.48 9.35 -5.66
N ALA A 23 24.30 9.95 -5.87
CA ALA A 23 24.22 11.24 -6.56
C ALA A 23 25.01 12.31 -5.79
N VAL A 24 24.83 12.39 -4.47
CA VAL A 24 25.56 13.35 -3.61
C VAL A 24 27.07 13.10 -3.59
N GLN A 25 27.50 11.83 -3.60
CA GLN A 25 28.93 11.47 -3.60
C GLN A 25 29.62 11.71 -4.94
N GLN A 26 28.90 11.55 -6.05
CA GLN A 26 29.51 11.56 -7.39
C GLN A 26 29.39 12.89 -8.14
N ALA A 27 28.46 13.76 -7.69
CA ALA A 27 28.25 15.07 -8.35
C ALA A 27 28.91 16.19 -7.60
N ASP A 28 29.26 17.25 -8.35
CA ASP A 28 29.63 18.54 -7.78
C ASP A 28 28.41 19.27 -7.22
N GLU A 29 27.24 19.09 -7.89
CA GLU A 29 25.96 19.67 -7.52
C GLU A 29 24.82 18.69 -7.83
N VAL A 30 23.81 18.59 -6.94
CA VAL A 30 22.65 17.72 -7.08
C VAL A 30 21.38 18.55 -7.15
N LEU A 31 20.44 18.14 -8.00
CA LEU A 31 19.08 18.69 -8.06
C LEU A 31 18.06 17.62 -7.61
N PRO A 32 17.63 17.64 -6.35
CA PRO A 32 16.54 16.75 -5.88
C PRO A 32 15.21 17.22 -6.46
N VAL A 33 14.48 16.32 -7.10
CA VAL A 33 13.21 16.63 -7.79
C VAL A 33 12.12 15.62 -7.41
N PHE A 34 10.90 16.09 -7.21
CA PHE A 34 9.69 15.30 -7.19
C PHE A 34 8.67 15.89 -8.17
N VAL A 35 8.01 15.03 -8.93
CA VAL A 35 6.97 15.44 -9.87
C VAL A 35 5.67 14.74 -9.49
N PHE A 36 4.64 15.53 -9.17
CA PHE A 36 3.28 15.02 -9.05
C PHE A 36 2.69 14.83 -10.44
N ASP A 37 2.36 13.58 -10.77
CA ASP A 37 1.66 13.26 -12.02
C ASP A 37 0.15 13.42 -11.81
N PRO A 38 -0.53 14.36 -12.48
CA PRO A 38 -1.98 14.55 -12.36
C PRO A 38 -2.79 13.30 -12.71
N GLN A 39 -2.29 12.46 -13.63
CA GLN A 39 -2.98 11.22 -14.05
C GLN A 39 -3.22 10.27 -12.88
N LEU A 40 -2.42 10.37 -11.82
CA LEU A 40 -2.63 9.59 -10.59
C LEU A 40 -3.99 9.90 -9.92
N PHE A 41 -4.53 11.10 -10.14
CA PHE A 41 -5.76 11.59 -9.51
C PHE A 41 -6.96 11.63 -10.46
N ASP A 42 -6.80 11.15 -11.69
CA ASP A 42 -7.89 11.07 -12.67
C ASP A 42 -8.95 10.05 -12.27
N GLU A 43 -10.17 10.25 -12.72
CA GLU A 43 -11.24 9.27 -12.60
C GLU A 43 -11.01 8.08 -13.52
N LEU A 44 -11.32 6.88 -13.04
CA LEU A 44 -11.35 5.66 -13.82
C LEU A 44 -12.70 5.60 -14.58
N PRO A 45 -12.73 5.79 -15.92
CA PRO A 45 -13.97 6.03 -16.66
C PRO A 45 -15.01 4.93 -16.52
N ASP A 46 -14.56 3.66 -16.43
CA ASP A 46 -15.44 2.49 -16.34
C ASP A 46 -15.97 2.24 -14.93
N LEU A 47 -15.39 2.87 -13.91
CA LEU A 47 -15.67 2.58 -12.50
C LEU A 47 -16.26 3.77 -11.73
N GLY A 48 -16.11 5.00 -12.23
CA GLY A 48 -16.72 6.20 -11.66
C GLY A 48 -16.09 6.69 -10.35
N PHE A 49 -14.84 6.31 -10.07
CA PHE A 49 -14.08 6.82 -8.94
C PHE A 49 -12.63 7.12 -9.35
N ARG A 50 -11.91 7.89 -8.54
CA ARG A 50 -10.53 8.30 -8.83
C ARG A 50 -9.54 7.16 -8.64
N LYS A 51 -8.47 7.15 -9.42
CA LYS A 51 -7.37 6.20 -9.28
C LYS A 51 -6.66 6.33 -7.92
N ALA A 52 -6.45 7.57 -7.44
CA ALA A 52 -6.04 7.85 -6.07
C ALA A 52 -6.99 8.87 -5.45
N ASP A 53 -7.71 8.48 -4.42
CA ASP A 53 -8.66 9.33 -3.72
C ASP A 53 -7.98 10.15 -2.61
N VAL A 54 -8.77 10.95 -1.92
CA VAL A 54 -8.35 12.01 -1.00
C VAL A 54 -7.38 11.57 0.09
N PHE A 55 -7.57 10.40 0.70
CA PHE A 55 -6.68 9.88 1.75
C PHE A 55 -5.27 9.59 1.21
N ARG A 56 -5.22 8.95 0.05
CA ARG A 56 -3.95 8.63 -0.61
C ARG A 56 -3.25 9.87 -1.12
N ALA A 57 -4.01 10.81 -1.70
CA ALA A 57 -3.50 12.09 -2.17
C ALA A 57 -2.92 12.93 -1.01
N THR A 58 -3.66 13.04 0.09
CA THR A 58 -3.21 13.74 1.30
C THR A 58 -1.92 13.15 1.84
N PHE A 59 -1.87 11.84 2.00
CA PHE A 59 -0.68 11.15 2.51
C PHE A 59 0.55 11.35 1.62
N LEU A 60 0.39 11.31 0.29
CA LEU A 60 1.48 11.58 -0.65
C LEU A 60 2.00 13.02 -0.54
N ILE A 61 1.09 14.01 -0.48
CA ILE A 61 1.46 15.41 -0.31
C ILE A 61 2.25 15.62 1.00
N GLU A 62 1.81 15.00 2.08
CA GLU A 62 2.51 15.04 3.37
C GLU A 62 3.90 14.40 3.30
N CYS A 63 4.06 13.26 2.61
CA CYS A 63 5.36 12.61 2.40
C CYS A 63 6.34 13.53 1.67
N VAL A 64 5.89 14.18 0.60
CA VAL A 64 6.72 15.11 -0.18
C VAL A 64 7.06 16.36 0.63
N ALA A 65 6.12 16.88 1.41
CA ALA A 65 6.34 18.04 2.28
C ALA A 65 7.39 17.74 3.38
N ASP A 66 7.33 16.54 3.96
CA ASP A 66 8.31 16.10 4.96
C ASP A 66 9.71 15.95 4.35
N LEU A 67 9.83 15.29 3.19
CA LEU A 67 11.09 15.18 2.45
C LEU A 67 11.68 16.55 2.11
N ARG A 68 10.83 17.50 1.65
CA ARG A 68 11.24 18.88 1.37
C ARG A 68 11.79 19.56 2.61
N ARG A 69 11.18 19.36 3.78
CA ARG A 69 11.67 19.90 5.07
C ARG A 69 12.99 19.25 5.47
N SER A 70 13.11 17.94 5.33
CA SER A 70 14.33 17.19 5.66
C SER A 70 15.52 17.58 4.79
N LEU A 71 15.30 17.84 3.51
CA LEU A 71 16.34 18.36 2.60
C LEU A 71 16.75 19.79 2.96
N ARG A 72 15.81 20.66 3.34
CA ARG A 72 16.15 22.04 3.80
C ARG A 72 17.08 22.02 5.01
N ASN A 73 16.86 21.13 5.94
CA ASN A 73 17.72 20.96 7.13
C ASN A 73 19.15 20.51 6.77
N ARG A 74 19.37 19.98 5.55
CA ARG A 74 20.67 19.56 4.99
C ARG A 74 21.25 20.58 3.99
N GLY A 75 20.67 21.79 3.94
CA GLY A 75 21.12 22.86 3.05
C GLY A 75 20.68 22.71 1.59
N ALA A 76 19.64 21.87 1.35
CA ALA A 76 19.12 21.64 0.01
C ALA A 76 17.63 22.03 -0.11
N HIS A 77 17.12 22.06 -1.35
CA HIS A 77 15.70 22.21 -1.62
C HIS A 77 15.22 21.05 -2.49
N LEU A 78 14.03 20.54 -2.23
CA LEU A 78 13.33 19.68 -3.17
C LEU A 78 12.63 20.55 -4.19
N ILE A 79 12.94 20.32 -5.47
CA ILE A 79 12.21 20.93 -6.58
C ILE A 79 10.91 20.15 -6.76
N VAL A 80 9.78 20.84 -6.68
CA VAL A 80 8.46 20.25 -6.83
C VAL A 80 7.83 20.75 -8.11
N ARG A 81 7.27 19.85 -8.90
CA ARG A 81 6.54 20.14 -10.13
C ARG A 81 5.27 19.32 -10.20
N VAL A 82 4.32 19.80 -10.98
CA VAL A 82 3.05 19.10 -11.31
C VAL A 82 2.96 18.98 -12.83
N GLY A 83 2.75 17.77 -13.34
CA GLY A 83 2.61 17.49 -14.77
C GLY A 83 3.24 16.16 -15.19
N ASP A 84 3.47 15.99 -16.49
CA ASP A 84 4.09 14.79 -17.07
C ASP A 84 5.53 14.62 -16.58
N PRO A 85 5.84 13.57 -15.79
CA PRO A 85 7.16 13.42 -15.18
C PRO A 85 8.28 13.29 -16.23
N ALA A 86 8.04 12.58 -17.33
CA ALA A 86 9.07 12.35 -18.33
C ALA A 86 9.50 13.67 -19.02
N LYS A 87 8.52 14.52 -19.37
CA LYS A 87 8.79 15.82 -20.01
C LYS A 87 9.48 16.79 -19.06
N ILE A 88 8.90 16.96 -17.86
CA ILE A 88 9.42 17.89 -16.84
C ILE A 88 10.85 17.55 -16.46
N LEU A 89 11.15 16.26 -16.23
CA LEU A 89 12.49 15.83 -15.86
C LEU A 89 13.50 16.04 -16.99
N ALA A 90 13.10 15.77 -18.24
CA ALA A 90 13.98 16.01 -19.39
C ALA A 90 14.28 17.52 -19.59
N GLU A 91 13.29 18.39 -19.43
CA GLU A 91 13.45 19.85 -19.50
C GLU A 91 14.35 20.37 -18.38
N LEU A 92 14.08 19.95 -17.13
CA LEU A 92 14.93 20.36 -15.99
C LEU A 92 16.38 19.88 -16.15
N ALA A 93 16.59 18.65 -16.61
CA ALA A 93 17.93 18.11 -16.81
C ALA A 93 18.72 18.91 -17.87
N GLN A 94 18.06 19.33 -18.96
CA GLN A 94 18.64 20.17 -19.96
C GLN A 94 18.92 21.59 -19.41
N GLN A 95 17.94 22.20 -18.73
CA GLN A 95 18.05 23.53 -18.14
C GLN A 95 19.27 23.65 -17.22
N VAL A 96 19.52 22.64 -16.40
CA VAL A 96 20.65 22.66 -15.46
C VAL A 96 21.94 22.07 -16.02
N GLY A 97 21.93 21.58 -17.25
CA GLY A 97 23.09 20.89 -17.84
C GLY A 97 23.48 19.64 -17.06
N ALA A 98 22.50 18.85 -16.61
CA ALA A 98 22.75 17.61 -15.90
C ALA A 98 23.42 16.57 -16.80
N SER A 99 24.38 15.82 -16.26
CA SER A 99 25.03 14.71 -16.96
C SER A 99 24.25 13.41 -16.84
N ALA A 100 23.41 13.30 -15.81
CA ALA A 100 22.57 12.13 -15.55
C ALA A 100 21.35 12.47 -14.69
N ILE A 101 20.31 11.64 -14.81
CA ILE A 101 19.20 11.53 -13.86
C ILE A 101 19.35 10.20 -13.11
N TYR A 102 19.31 10.24 -11.78
CA TYR A 102 19.28 9.07 -10.91
C TYR A 102 17.89 8.91 -10.31
N ALA A 103 17.39 7.68 -10.20
CA ALA A 103 16.09 7.39 -9.61
C ALA A 103 16.00 5.96 -9.05
N GLY A 104 15.03 5.71 -8.20
CA GLY A 104 14.64 4.36 -7.79
C GLY A 104 14.04 3.58 -8.97
N LYS A 105 14.41 2.29 -9.12
CA LYS A 105 13.86 1.39 -10.16
C LYS A 105 12.49 0.89 -9.72
N GLU A 106 11.49 1.09 -10.59
CA GLU A 106 10.14 0.54 -10.45
C GLU A 106 9.92 -0.66 -11.39
N VAL A 107 8.86 -1.44 -11.15
CA VAL A 107 8.68 -2.75 -11.83
C VAL A 107 7.33 -2.93 -12.52
N THR A 108 6.39 -2.00 -12.33
CA THR A 108 5.06 -2.04 -12.93
C THR A 108 5.00 -1.20 -14.20
N SER A 109 4.07 -1.53 -15.09
CA SER A 109 4.05 -1.01 -16.47
C SER A 109 4.00 0.50 -16.56
N GLU A 110 3.14 1.15 -15.78
CA GLU A 110 2.98 2.60 -15.81
C GLU A 110 4.31 3.31 -15.49
N GLU A 111 4.98 2.87 -14.43
CA GLU A 111 6.26 3.44 -14.03
C GLU A 111 7.39 3.14 -15.03
N ILE A 112 7.36 1.93 -15.64
CA ILE A 112 8.32 1.55 -16.68
C ILE A 112 8.11 2.36 -17.95
N ASP A 113 6.86 2.68 -18.31
CA ASP A 113 6.54 3.51 -19.48
C ASP A 113 7.06 4.94 -19.31
N VAL A 114 6.93 5.51 -18.10
CA VAL A 114 7.54 6.81 -17.77
C VAL A 114 9.07 6.76 -17.87
N GLU A 115 9.71 5.72 -17.31
CA GLU A 115 11.17 5.51 -17.41
C GLU A 115 11.62 5.40 -18.88
N SER A 116 10.89 4.61 -19.67
CA SER A 116 11.17 4.42 -21.10
C SER A 116 11.04 5.72 -21.89
N THR A 117 9.97 6.48 -21.64
CA THR A 117 9.72 7.77 -22.28
C THR A 117 10.81 8.77 -21.91
N LEU A 118 11.12 8.89 -20.62
CA LEU A 118 12.20 9.74 -20.14
C LEU A 118 13.55 9.39 -20.79
N SER A 119 13.90 8.11 -20.83
CA SER A 119 15.14 7.66 -21.46
C SER A 119 15.24 8.06 -22.94
N LYS A 120 14.11 7.97 -23.69
CA LYS A 120 14.06 8.41 -25.09
C LYS A 120 14.25 9.93 -25.23
N LEU A 121 13.67 10.74 -24.33
CA LEU A 121 13.81 12.20 -24.33
C LEU A 121 15.24 12.65 -23.96
N LEU A 122 15.93 11.93 -23.10
CA LEU A 122 17.29 12.25 -22.65
C LEU A 122 18.38 11.88 -23.67
N LYS A 123 18.14 10.84 -24.48
CA LYS A 123 19.12 10.28 -25.42
C LYS A 123 19.72 11.31 -26.38
N PRO A 124 18.95 12.22 -27.04
CA PRO A 124 19.50 13.24 -27.95
C PRO A 124 20.46 14.23 -27.27
N HIS A 125 20.34 14.36 -25.94
CA HIS A 125 21.14 15.33 -25.15
C HIS A 125 22.32 14.64 -24.42
N ASN A 126 22.59 13.36 -24.68
CA ASN A 126 23.62 12.58 -24.01
C ASN A 126 23.51 12.59 -22.47
N ILE A 127 22.28 12.64 -21.93
CA ILE A 127 21.99 12.56 -20.50
C ILE A 127 21.62 11.11 -20.18
N ASN A 128 22.28 10.50 -19.18
CA ASN A 128 22.03 9.13 -18.78
C ASN A 128 20.88 9.04 -17.76
N LEU A 129 20.05 8.00 -17.86
CA LEU A 129 19.12 7.61 -16.80
C LEU A 129 19.70 6.41 -16.06
N GLU A 130 20.00 6.57 -14.77
CA GLU A 130 20.53 5.51 -13.91
C GLU A 130 19.49 5.12 -12.85
N LEU A 131 19.13 3.84 -12.81
CA LEU A 131 18.07 3.30 -11.96
C LEU A 131 18.63 2.37 -10.89
N PHE A 132 18.26 2.62 -9.63
CA PHE A 132 18.75 1.94 -8.43
C PHE A 132 17.69 1.03 -7.83
N TRP A 133 18.06 -0.21 -7.54
CA TRP A 133 17.17 -1.17 -6.89
C TRP A 133 17.26 -1.02 -5.37
N GLN A 134 16.31 -0.32 -4.75
CA GLN A 134 16.38 0.07 -3.33
C GLN A 134 15.07 -0.06 -2.56
N SER A 135 14.08 -0.75 -3.12
CA SER A 135 12.73 -0.85 -2.53
C SER A 135 12.45 -2.18 -1.85
N THR A 136 13.37 -3.15 -1.93
CA THR A 136 13.22 -4.50 -1.37
C THR A 136 14.23 -4.78 -0.28
N LEU A 137 13.92 -5.78 0.55
CA LEU A 137 14.83 -6.32 1.55
C LEU A 137 16.03 -7.00 0.86
N TYR A 138 15.75 -7.92 -0.07
CA TYR A 138 16.77 -8.58 -0.89
C TYR A 138 16.98 -7.81 -2.19
N HIS A 139 18.23 -7.55 -2.52
CA HIS A 139 18.56 -6.90 -3.79
C HIS A 139 18.43 -7.90 -4.96
N VAL A 140 17.86 -7.46 -6.09
CA VAL A 140 17.58 -8.33 -7.25
C VAL A 140 18.81 -9.08 -7.78
N ARG A 141 20.01 -8.48 -7.70
CA ARG A 141 21.27 -9.10 -8.14
C ARG A 141 21.82 -10.15 -7.18
N ASP A 142 21.31 -10.20 -5.95
CA ASP A 142 21.78 -11.11 -4.90
C ASP A 142 20.84 -12.31 -4.74
N LEU A 143 19.79 -12.39 -5.57
CA LEU A 143 18.89 -13.52 -5.58
C LEU A 143 19.63 -14.78 -6.04
N PRO A 144 19.38 -15.96 -5.44
CA PRO A 144 20.02 -17.22 -5.77
C PRO A 144 19.51 -17.85 -7.08
N PHE A 145 18.72 -17.10 -7.84
CA PHE A 145 18.13 -17.48 -9.13
C PHE A 145 17.87 -16.23 -9.97
N GLU A 146 17.78 -16.38 -11.27
CA GLU A 146 17.28 -15.34 -12.17
C GLU A 146 15.79 -15.08 -11.94
N VAL A 147 15.33 -13.85 -12.10
CA VAL A 147 13.90 -13.48 -11.93
C VAL A 147 12.98 -14.28 -12.85
N SER A 148 13.44 -14.61 -14.06
CA SER A 148 12.74 -15.51 -15.01
C SER A 148 12.44 -16.90 -14.42
N ARG A 149 13.26 -17.35 -13.46
CA ARG A 149 13.15 -18.63 -12.74
C ARG A 149 12.70 -18.47 -11.28
N LEU A 150 12.06 -17.34 -10.97
CA LEU A 150 11.48 -17.11 -9.63
C LEU A 150 10.58 -18.29 -9.23
N PRO A 151 10.73 -18.87 -8.03
CA PRO A 151 9.81 -19.89 -7.54
C PRO A 151 8.37 -19.40 -7.54
N ASP A 152 7.43 -20.21 -8.01
CA ASP A 152 6.01 -19.82 -8.08
C ASP A 152 5.36 -19.77 -6.70
N VAL A 153 5.87 -20.54 -5.73
CA VAL A 153 5.32 -20.63 -4.38
C VAL A 153 6.19 -19.86 -3.40
N PHE A 154 5.58 -18.99 -2.61
CA PHE A 154 6.27 -18.15 -1.62
C PHE A 154 7.21 -18.93 -0.67
N SER A 155 6.77 -20.08 -0.14
CA SER A 155 7.62 -20.87 0.77
C SER A 155 8.91 -21.36 0.13
N GLN A 156 8.88 -21.68 -1.16
CA GLN A 156 10.06 -22.07 -1.93
C GLN A 156 10.97 -20.86 -2.17
N PHE A 157 10.40 -19.70 -2.52
CA PHE A 157 11.12 -18.44 -2.64
C PHE A 157 11.82 -18.10 -1.34
N ARG A 158 11.07 -17.99 -0.23
CA ARG A 158 11.59 -17.67 1.10
C ARG A 158 12.74 -18.59 1.50
N ASN A 159 12.56 -19.91 1.44
CA ASN A 159 13.59 -20.87 1.83
C ASN A 159 14.89 -20.70 1.02
N GLN A 160 14.81 -20.29 -0.23
CA GLN A 160 16.00 -20.10 -1.07
C GLN A 160 16.71 -18.77 -0.71
N VAL A 161 15.97 -17.66 -0.57
CA VAL A 161 16.59 -16.36 -0.25
C VAL A 161 17.17 -16.34 1.17
N GLU A 162 16.49 -16.89 2.16
CA GLU A 162 16.99 -16.97 3.54
C GLU A 162 18.29 -17.79 3.65
N ARG A 163 18.44 -18.84 2.83
CA ARG A 163 19.62 -19.70 2.88
C ARG A 163 20.80 -19.20 2.06
N ARG A 164 20.58 -18.47 0.98
CA ARG A 164 21.58 -18.22 -0.06
C ARG A 164 21.78 -16.75 -0.42
N ALA A 165 20.84 -15.87 -0.10
CA ALA A 165 20.95 -14.45 -0.35
C ALA A 165 21.39 -13.71 0.92
N LYS A 166 22.07 -12.56 0.74
CA LYS A 166 22.44 -11.67 1.85
C LYS A 166 21.60 -10.39 1.74
N ILE A 167 21.16 -9.89 2.89
CA ILE A 167 20.60 -8.55 2.98
C ILE A 167 21.78 -7.58 3.04
N ARG A 168 21.79 -6.58 2.15
CA ARG A 168 22.82 -5.55 2.11
C ARG A 168 22.65 -4.59 3.27
N ALA A 169 23.73 -4.06 3.79
CA ALA A 169 23.69 -2.98 4.76
C ALA A 169 23.00 -1.73 4.17
N THR A 170 22.43 -0.93 5.05
CA THR A 170 21.83 0.36 4.73
C THR A 170 22.88 1.37 4.26
N PHE A 171 22.46 2.37 3.53
CA PHE A 171 23.27 3.52 3.14
C PHE A 171 23.08 4.65 4.15
N ASP A 172 24.18 5.30 4.50
CA ASP A 172 24.15 6.47 5.37
C ASP A 172 23.42 7.65 4.75
N ASP A 173 22.75 8.43 5.58
CA ASP A 173 22.10 9.68 5.19
C ASP A 173 23.16 10.69 4.73
N PRO A 174 22.96 11.38 3.59
CA PRO A 174 23.79 12.50 3.23
C PRO A 174 23.69 13.64 4.23
N VAL A 175 24.77 13.94 4.91
CA VAL A 175 24.83 15.00 5.95
C VAL A 175 24.62 16.40 5.32
N ARG A 176 25.14 16.60 4.09
CA ARG A 176 25.06 17.86 3.36
C ARG A 176 24.87 17.61 1.88
N VAL A 177 24.01 18.39 1.26
CA VAL A 177 23.76 18.35 -0.18
C VAL A 177 24.12 19.70 -0.80
N LYS A 178 24.99 19.69 -1.81
CA LYS A 178 25.31 20.88 -2.57
C LYS A 178 24.38 21.02 -3.74
N LEU A 179 23.55 22.04 -3.73
CA LEU A 179 22.51 22.28 -4.72
C LEU A 179 23.01 22.92 -6.00
N VAL A 180 22.31 22.65 -7.10
CA VAL A 180 22.33 23.49 -8.30
C VAL A 180 21.70 24.85 -7.95
N PRO A 181 22.42 25.99 -8.15
CA PRO A 181 21.90 27.30 -7.82
C PRO A 181 20.81 27.78 -8.79
N ASP A 182 20.06 28.80 -8.38
CA ASP A 182 19.14 29.60 -9.19
C ASP A 182 17.99 28.79 -9.85
N ILE A 183 17.56 27.73 -9.23
CA ILE A 183 16.40 26.97 -9.66
C ILE A 183 15.24 27.24 -8.68
N ASP A 184 14.11 27.69 -9.24
CA ASP A 184 12.87 27.85 -8.48
C ASP A 184 12.44 26.50 -7.87
N PRO A 185 12.30 26.38 -6.55
CA PRO A 185 11.88 25.14 -5.90
C PRO A 185 10.42 24.74 -6.22
N GLY A 186 9.60 25.65 -6.73
CA GLY A 186 8.17 25.47 -6.96
C GLY A 186 7.36 25.39 -5.67
N ASP A 187 6.06 25.51 -5.79
CA ASP A 187 5.12 25.42 -4.68
C ASP A 187 4.71 23.97 -4.39
N MET A 188 4.33 23.71 -3.14
CA MET A 188 3.67 22.44 -2.80
C MET A 188 2.23 22.50 -3.29
N PRO A 189 1.77 21.52 -4.08
CA PRO A 189 0.37 21.45 -4.46
C PRO A 189 -0.49 21.10 -3.25
N ASN A 190 -1.75 21.41 -3.35
CA ASN A 190 -2.79 21.00 -2.41
C ASN A 190 -3.84 20.14 -3.14
N LEU A 191 -4.81 19.60 -2.43
CA LEU A 191 -5.85 18.75 -3.00
C LEU A 191 -6.66 19.45 -4.09
N ALA A 192 -6.91 20.76 -3.98
CA ALA A 192 -7.62 21.54 -5.00
C ALA A 192 -6.84 21.61 -6.32
N THR A 193 -5.50 21.57 -6.28
CA THR A 193 -4.63 21.49 -7.47
C THR A 193 -4.95 20.26 -8.33
N PHE A 194 -5.41 19.18 -7.70
CA PHE A 194 -5.76 17.92 -8.35
C PHE A 194 -7.27 17.75 -8.57
N GLY A 195 -8.05 18.83 -8.43
CA GLY A 195 -9.48 18.83 -8.71
C GLY A 195 -10.35 18.10 -7.68
N PHE A 196 -9.88 17.95 -6.43
CA PHE A 196 -10.74 17.48 -5.34
C PHE A 196 -11.75 18.55 -4.95
N SER A 197 -13.01 18.14 -4.68
CA SER A 197 -14.06 19.07 -4.27
C SER A 197 -13.82 19.62 -2.86
N SER A 198 -14.42 20.77 -2.55
CA SER A 198 -14.32 21.40 -1.23
C SER A 198 -14.83 20.48 -0.12
N GLU A 199 -15.86 19.68 -0.41
CA GLU A 199 -16.46 18.74 0.54
C GLU A 199 -15.49 17.60 0.87
N LEU A 200 -14.80 17.05 -0.13
CA LEU A 200 -13.79 16.00 0.09
C LEU A 200 -12.57 16.54 0.84
N ILE A 201 -12.14 17.76 0.51
CA ILE A 201 -11.03 18.43 1.23
C ILE A 201 -11.39 18.62 2.69
N GLU A 202 -12.60 19.13 2.97
CA GLU A 202 -13.06 19.35 4.34
C GLU A 202 -13.19 18.02 5.11
N ALA A 203 -13.75 16.98 4.49
CA ALA A 203 -13.83 15.65 5.08
C ALA A 203 -12.43 15.08 5.42
N SER A 204 -11.43 15.33 4.57
CA SER A 204 -10.05 14.88 4.83
C SER A 204 -9.37 15.62 6.00
N ASN A 205 -9.76 16.88 6.24
CA ASN A 205 -9.28 17.66 7.38
C ASN A 205 -9.89 17.19 8.71
N HIS A 206 -11.08 16.57 8.66
CA HIS A 206 -11.80 16.03 9.81
C HIS A 206 -12.01 14.51 9.71
N PRO A 207 -10.92 13.73 9.71
CA PRO A 207 -11.00 12.30 9.54
C PRO A 207 -11.76 11.64 10.69
N ASP A 208 -12.43 10.51 10.39
CA ASP A 208 -13.24 9.77 11.35
C ASP A 208 -12.43 9.44 12.62
N VAL A 209 -12.99 9.79 13.77
CA VAL A 209 -12.34 9.59 15.08
C VAL A 209 -12.18 8.12 15.47
N ARG A 210 -12.95 7.20 14.82
CA ARG A 210 -12.89 5.75 15.05
C ARG A 210 -11.69 5.10 14.40
N ARG A 211 -10.97 5.80 13.53
CA ARG A 211 -9.80 5.23 12.83
C ARG A 211 -8.77 4.67 13.81
N ALA A 212 -8.22 3.52 13.47
CA ALA A 212 -7.20 2.85 14.27
C ALA A 212 -5.89 3.66 14.36
N VAL A 213 -5.52 4.37 13.28
CA VAL A 213 -4.28 5.16 13.19
C VAL A 213 -4.54 6.46 12.44
N SER A 214 -4.00 7.54 12.95
CA SER A 214 -3.84 8.78 12.18
C SER A 214 -2.61 8.67 11.30
N PHE A 215 -2.76 8.11 10.11
CA PHE A 215 -1.66 8.06 9.15
C PHE A 215 -1.28 9.48 8.73
N LYS A 216 -0.05 9.86 9.02
CA LYS A 216 0.60 11.06 8.50
C LYS A 216 1.80 10.67 7.65
N GLY A 217 1.92 11.30 6.48
CA GLY A 217 2.99 11.03 5.56
C GLY A 217 4.33 11.55 6.04
N GLY A 218 5.41 10.91 5.57
CA GLY A 218 6.78 11.37 5.74
C GLY A 218 7.71 10.40 6.46
N GLU A 219 8.99 10.55 6.17
CA GLU A 219 10.09 9.78 6.76
C GLU A 219 10.18 9.99 8.27
N THR A 220 9.99 11.24 8.73
CA THR A 220 10.07 11.61 10.15
C THR A 220 9.08 10.79 10.98
N ILE A 221 7.81 10.78 10.57
CA ILE A 221 6.76 10.03 11.28
C ILE A 221 6.96 8.51 11.15
N ALA A 222 7.46 8.05 10.00
CA ALA A 222 7.79 6.65 9.79
C ALA A 222 8.85 6.14 10.78
N LEU A 223 9.92 6.91 11.00
CA LEU A 223 11.00 6.60 11.93
C LEU A 223 10.52 6.68 13.39
N GLU A 224 9.69 7.68 13.75
CA GLU A 224 9.05 7.76 15.07
C GLU A 224 8.16 6.53 15.33
N ARG A 225 7.40 6.07 14.32
CA ARG A 225 6.59 4.85 14.44
C ARG A 225 7.45 3.60 14.59
N LEU A 226 8.56 3.49 13.86
CA LEU A 226 9.50 2.38 13.98
C LEU A 226 10.09 2.31 15.39
N GLU A 227 10.60 3.44 15.87
CA GLU A 227 11.17 3.56 17.22
C GLU A 227 10.14 3.21 18.29
N ARG A 228 8.94 3.78 18.22
CA ARG A 228 7.87 3.48 19.18
C ARG A 228 7.48 2.01 19.17
N TYR A 229 7.32 1.40 17.98
CA TYR A 229 6.84 0.02 17.86
C TYR A 229 7.84 -1.01 18.37
N LEU A 230 9.14 -0.82 18.09
CA LEU A 230 10.18 -1.72 18.52
C LEU A 230 10.65 -1.40 19.95
N TRP A 231 11.06 -0.17 20.20
CA TRP A 231 11.83 0.21 21.38
C TRP A 231 10.97 0.83 22.48
N GLY A 232 10.07 1.74 22.13
CA GLY A 232 9.25 2.47 23.09
C GLY A 232 8.16 1.63 23.75
N SER A 233 7.42 0.86 22.94
CA SER A 233 6.27 0.07 23.40
C SER A 233 6.50 -1.44 23.36
N ASP A 234 7.64 -1.90 22.85
CA ASP A 234 8.08 -3.30 22.88
C ASP A 234 7.08 -4.27 22.21
N LEU A 235 6.33 -3.75 21.22
CA LEU A 235 5.20 -4.47 20.60
C LEU A 235 5.63 -5.57 19.66
N ILE A 236 6.84 -5.47 19.11
CA ILE A 236 7.37 -6.46 18.17
C ILE A 236 7.44 -7.87 18.78
N LYS A 237 7.67 -7.98 20.09
CA LYS A 237 7.82 -9.28 20.78
C LYS A 237 6.55 -10.14 20.76
N THR A 238 5.37 -9.56 20.46
CA THR A 238 4.08 -10.25 20.39
C THR A 238 3.41 -10.08 19.03
N TYR A 239 4.12 -9.58 18.02
CA TYR A 239 3.58 -9.27 16.70
C TYR A 239 2.86 -10.45 16.03
N LYS A 240 3.40 -11.66 16.11
CA LYS A 240 2.81 -12.86 15.48
C LYS A 240 1.42 -13.15 16.01
N GLU A 241 1.21 -12.95 17.31
CA GLU A 241 -0.05 -13.19 18.00
C GLU A 241 -1.06 -12.07 17.73
N THR A 242 -0.61 -10.81 17.74
CA THR A 242 -1.49 -9.63 17.69
C THR A 242 -1.86 -9.19 16.28
N ARG A 243 -1.04 -9.47 15.27
CA ARG A 243 -1.14 -8.93 13.91
C ARG A 243 -2.47 -9.12 13.17
N ASN A 244 -3.29 -10.04 13.64
CA ASN A 244 -4.63 -10.28 13.09
C ASN A 244 -5.74 -9.49 13.80
N GLY A 245 -5.39 -8.59 14.71
CA GLY A 245 -6.33 -7.68 15.36
C GLY A 245 -7.05 -6.77 14.36
N LEU A 246 -8.16 -6.20 14.79
CA LEU A 246 -9.02 -5.33 13.97
C LEU A 246 -9.13 -3.93 14.56
N LEU A 247 -9.11 -3.79 15.88
CA LEU A 247 -9.27 -2.51 16.59
C LEU A 247 -7.97 -2.04 17.22
N GLY A 248 -7.78 -0.73 17.22
CA GLY A 248 -6.64 -0.07 17.86
C GLY A 248 -5.40 0.04 16.97
N GLU A 249 -4.45 0.82 17.45
CA GLU A 249 -3.24 1.18 16.72
C GLU A 249 -2.19 0.07 16.75
N ASP A 250 -2.08 -0.63 17.88
CA ASP A 250 -0.87 -1.36 18.25
C ASP A 250 -0.92 -2.88 17.98
N TYR A 251 -2.01 -3.40 17.44
CA TYR A 251 -2.11 -4.82 17.09
C TYR A 251 -1.14 -5.24 15.98
N SER A 252 -0.64 -4.31 15.18
CA SER A 252 0.37 -4.56 14.14
C SER A 252 1.29 -3.35 13.96
N SER A 253 2.39 -3.53 13.21
CA SER A 253 3.39 -2.48 12.99
C SER A 253 2.82 -1.25 12.25
N LYS A 254 1.87 -1.44 11.33
CA LYS A 254 1.30 -0.39 10.45
C LYS A 254 2.33 0.26 9.50
N PHE A 255 3.48 -0.37 9.27
CA PHE A 255 4.55 0.19 8.43
C PHE A 255 4.19 0.27 6.95
N SER A 256 3.12 -0.41 6.51
CA SER A 256 2.77 -0.56 5.08
C SER A 256 2.61 0.77 4.35
N ALA A 257 2.00 1.79 4.96
CA ALA A 257 1.81 3.09 4.34
C ALA A 257 3.15 3.76 3.99
N TRP A 258 4.07 3.79 4.93
CA TRP A 258 5.40 4.39 4.71
C TRP A 258 6.32 3.53 3.83
N LEU A 259 6.18 2.19 3.86
CA LEU A 259 6.87 1.29 2.94
C LEU A 259 6.39 1.45 1.50
N ALA A 260 5.10 1.70 1.27
CA ALA A 260 4.52 1.88 -0.06
C ALA A 260 5.08 3.13 -0.76
N HIS A 261 5.21 4.23 -0.03
CA HIS A 261 5.79 5.50 -0.53
C HIS A 261 7.31 5.59 -0.33
N GLY A 262 7.92 4.55 0.23
CA GLY A 262 9.35 4.48 0.47
C GLY A 262 9.88 5.48 1.50
N CYS A 263 9.00 6.01 2.37
CA CYS A 263 9.41 6.81 3.54
C CYS A 263 10.11 5.96 4.61
N LEU A 264 9.97 4.64 4.54
CA LEU A 264 10.64 3.69 5.42
C LEU A 264 11.31 2.61 4.58
N SER A 265 12.57 2.29 4.90
CA SER A 265 13.32 1.23 4.21
C SER A 265 13.06 -0.14 4.85
N PRO A 266 12.81 -1.19 4.03
CA PRO A 266 12.72 -2.55 4.56
C PRO A 266 14.04 -3.05 5.16
N ARG A 267 15.20 -2.56 4.69
CA ARG A 267 16.51 -2.91 5.23
C ARG A 267 16.75 -2.27 6.59
N LEU A 268 16.33 -1.01 6.77
CA LEU A 268 16.39 -0.35 8.08
C LEU A 268 15.51 -1.09 9.10
N ILE A 269 14.28 -1.47 8.71
CA ILE A 269 13.44 -2.29 9.61
C ILE A 269 14.16 -3.58 10.00
N TYR A 270 14.79 -4.24 9.04
CA TYR A 270 15.55 -5.47 9.30
C TYR A 270 16.71 -5.24 10.29
N GLU A 271 17.52 -4.21 10.07
CA GLU A 271 18.65 -3.87 10.97
C GLU A 271 18.16 -3.56 12.39
N GLU A 272 17.07 -2.79 12.51
CA GLU A 272 16.47 -2.48 13.82
C GLU A 272 15.88 -3.73 14.50
N VAL A 273 15.32 -4.67 13.75
CA VAL A 273 14.86 -5.95 14.31
C VAL A 273 16.05 -6.78 14.78
N MET A 274 17.15 -6.84 14.01
CA MET A 274 18.36 -7.57 14.44
C MET A 274 18.95 -6.95 15.69
N ARG A 275 19.05 -5.61 15.76
CA ARG A 275 19.49 -4.90 16.96
C ARG A 275 18.57 -5.20 18.16
N TYR A 276 17.26 -5.21 17.96
CA TYR A 276 16.29 -5.54 18.99
C TYR A 276 16.47 -7.00 19.48
N GLU A 277 16.70 -7.95 18.57
CA GLU A 277 16.97 -9.36 18.92
C GLU A 277 18.25 -9.53 19.77
N ASP A 278 19.29 -8.75 19.45
CA ASP A 278 20.56 -8.78 20.19
C ASP A 278 20.43 -8.13 21.58
N GLU A 279 19.68 -7.03 21.71
CA GLU A 279 19.59 -6.26 22.94
C GLU A 279 18.47 -6.70 23.89
N ARG A 280 17.40 -7.29 23.39
CA ARG A 280 16.19 -7.61 24.18
C ARG A 280 15.73 -9.06 24.05
N VAL A 281 15.06 -9.41 22.96
CA VAL A 281 14.47 -10.75 22.79
C VAL A 281 14.41 -11.16 21.32
N LYS A 282 14.82 -12.41 21.10
CA LYS A 282 14.66 -13.10 19.83
C LYS A 282 13.57 -14.16 19.95
N ASN A 283 12.51 -14.06 19.14
CA ASN A 283 11.42 -15.02 19.16
C ASN A 283 10.71 -15.15 17.79
N ASP A 284 9.65 -15.93 17.75
CA ASP A 284 8.85 -16.10 16.54
C ASP A 284 8.22 -14.79 16.04
N SER A 285 7.88 -13.86 16.92
CA SER A 285 7.23 -12.59 16.57
C SER A 285 8.20 -11.63 15.91
N THR A 286 9.44 -11.53 16.38
CA THR A 286 10.49 -10.70 15.78
C THR A 286 10.78 -11.20 14.37
N TYR A 287 10.96 -12.52 14.20
CA TYR A 287 11.11 -13.14 12.89
C TYR A 287 9.89 -12.90 11.98
N TRP A 288 8.65 -12.91 12.54
CA TRP A 288 7.45 -12.79 11.72
C TRP A 288 7.32 -11.44 11.03
N LEU A 289 7.87 -10.37 11.59
CA LEU A 289 7.92 -9.08 10.90
C LEU A 289 8.82 -9.15 9.66
N ILE A 290 9.99 -9.80 9.76
CA ILE A 290 10.88 -10.04 8.62
C ILE A 290 10.19 -10.92 7.56
N PHE A 291 9.47 -11.95 8.00
CA PHE A 291 8.68 -12.82 7.13
C PHE A 291 7.67 -12.03 6.27
N GLU A 292 7.02 -11.00 6.81
CA GLU A 292 6.10 -10.15 6.05
C GLU A 292 6.84 -9.23 5.07
N LEU A 293 8.06 -8.78 5.40
CA LEU A 293 8.92 -8.04 4.44
C LEU A 293 9.35 -8.94 3.28
N ILE A 294 9.61 -10.22 3.52
CA ILE A 294 9.92 -11.20 2.46
C ILE A 294 8.70 -11.43 1.54
N TRP A 295 7.47 -11.41 2.09
CA TRP A 295 6.25 -11.45 1.27
C TRP A 295 6.14 -10.25 0.34
N ARG A 296 6.45 -9.04 0.84
CA ARG A 296 6.46 -7.82 0.04
C ARG A 296 7.48 -7.93 -1.12
N ASP A 297 8.67 -8.42 -0.83
CA ASP A 297 9.69 -8.68 -1.85
C ASP A 297 9.22 -9.68 -2.90
N PHE A 298 8.62 -10.79 -2.45
CA PHE A 298 8.10 -11.81 -3.35
C PHE A 298 7.11 -11.24 -4.36
N PHE A 299 6.14 -10.45 -3.92
CA PHE A 299 5.17 -9.82 -4.81
C PHE A 299 5.82 -8.84 -5.78
N ARG A 300 6.87 -8.12 -5.37
CA ARG A 300 7.60 -7.24 -6.26
C ARG A 300 8.38 -8.02 -7.33
N PHE A 301 8.99 -9.13 -6.98
CA PHE A 301 9.64 -10.02 -7.96
C PHE A 301 8.63 -10.76 -8.83
N VAL A 302 7.46 -11.11 -8.32
CA VAL A 302 6.35 -11.63 -9.13
C VAL A 302 5.91 -10.61 -10.17
N ALA A 303 5.71 -9.36 -9.78
CA ALA A 303 5.36 -8.28 -10.70
C ALA A 303 6.47 -8.08 -11.77
N LEU A 304 7.74 -8.08 -11.37
CA LEU A 304 8.88 -8.00 -12.30
C LEU A 304 8.90 -9.16 -13.30
N ARG A 305 8.57 -10.39 -12.87
CA ARG A 305 8.54 -11.58 -13.73
C ARG A 305 7.38 -11.59 -14.70
N PHE A 306 6.18 -11.22 -14.25
CA PHE A 306 4.95 -11.43 -15.00
C PHE A 306 4.44 -10.16 -15.70
N GLY A 307 4.99 -8.99 -15.35
CA GLY A 307 4.60 -7.70 -15.94
C GLY A 307 3.08 -7.48 -15.87
N ASP A 308 2.49 -7.03 -16.97
CA ASP A 308 1.07 -6.65 -17.06
C ASP A 308 0.06 -7.76 -16.73
N ARG A 309 0.52 -9.01 -16.64
CA ARG A 309 -0.40 -10.11 -16.29
C ARG A 309 -1.02 -9.94 -14.91
N ILE A 310 -0.32 -9.27 -13.98
CA ILE A 310 -0.86 -9.04 -12.64
C ILE A 310 -2.11 -8.16 -12.65
N PHE A 311 -2.31 -7.33 -13.70
CA PHE A 311 -3.44 -6.40 -13.85
C PHE A 311 -4.59 -6.97 -14.69
N LYS A 312 -4.38 -8.11 -15.37
CA LYS A 312 -5.38 -8.70 -16.26
C LYS A 312 -6.33 -9.60 -15.50
N SER A 313 -7.61 -9.59 -15.84
CA SER A 313 -8.64 -10.41 -15.18
C SER A 313 -8.36 -11.93 -15.25
N SER A 314 -7.58 -12.38 -16.24
CA SER A 314 -7.07 -13.76 -16.33
C SER A 314 -5.89 -14.05 -15.40
N GLY A 315 -5.32 -13.01 -14.77
CA GLY A 315 -4.24 -13.08 -13.80
C GLY A 315 -2.91 -13.62 -14.33
N ILE A 316 -2.02 -13.89 -13.39
CA ILE A 316 -0.67 -14.43 -13.65
C ILE A 316 -0.73 -15.78 -14.36
N ARG A 317 -1.69 -16.64 -13.98
CA ARG A 317 -1.90 -17.97 -14.60
C ARG A 317 -2.43 -17.91 -16.02
N HIS A 318 -2.88 -16.73 -16.48
CA HIS A 318 -3.52 -16.55 -17.77
C HIS A 318 -4.72 -17.48 -17.97
N ASP A 319 -5.54 -17.62 -16.90
CA ASP A 319 -6.71 -18.50 -16.91
C ASP A 319 -7.88 -17.83 -17.64
N LEU A 320 -8.04 -18.14 -18.91
CA LEU A 320 -9.14 -17.63 -19.75
C LEU A 320 -10.47 -18.36 -19.53
N SER A 321 -10.50 -19.43 -18.72
CA SER A 321 -11.74 -20.15 -18.40
C SER A 321 -12.58 -19.44 -17.34
N LYS A 322 -11.95 -18.65 -16.48
CA LYS A 322 -12.63 -17.88 -15.45
C LYS A 322 -13.56 -16.83 -16.07
N ARG A 323 -14.77 -16.76 -15.57
CA ARG A 323 -15.76 -15.76 -15.97
C ARG A 323 -16.11 -14.92 -14.75
N TRP A 324 -16.02 -13.61 -14.88
CA TRP A 324 -16.30 -12.65 -13.84
C TRP A 324 -17.58 -11.90 -14.14
N ARG A 325 -18.38 -11.70 -13.10
CA ARG A 325 -19.59 -10.89 -13.15
C ARG A 325 -19.22 -9.40 -13.12
N ARG A 326 -19.85 -8.60 -13.97
CA ARG A 326 -19.70 -7.14 -13.99
C ARG A 326 -21.05 -6.50 -13.66
N ASP A 327 -21.41 -6.54 -12.39
CA ASP A 327 -22.65 -6.01 -11.85
C ASP A 327 -22.33 -4.80 -10.97
N GLN A 328 -22.56 -3.60 -11.52
CA GLN A 328 -22.26 -2.34 -10.84
C GLN A 328 -23.07 -2.16 -9.55
N ASN A 329 -24.36 -2.59 -9.53
CA ASN A 329 -25.20 -2.44 -8.33
C ASN A 329 -24.67 -3.28 -7.16
N LEU A 330 -24.25 -4.52 -7.40
CA LEU A 330 -23.65 -5.35 -6.37
C LEU A 330 -22.28 -4.83 -5.94
N PHE A 331 -21.52 -4.29 -6.88
CA PHE A 331 -20.21 -3.69 -6.59
C PHE A 331 -20.36 -2.45 -5.72
N ILE A 332 -21.29 -1.53 -6.05
CA ILE A 332 -21.57 -0.33 -5.26
C ILE A 332 -21.98 -0.72 -3.83
N LYS A 333 -22.90 -1.66 -3.65
CA LYS A 333 -23.29 -2.13 -2.31
C LYS A 333 -22.11 -2.69 -1.51
N TRP A 334 -21.18 -3.36 -2.18
CA TRP A 334 -19.97 -3.83 -1.52
C TRP A 334 -19.05 -2.67 -1.15
N THR A 335 -18.83 -1.68 -2.02
CA THR A 335 -17.98 -0.50 -1.73
C THR A 335 -18.53 0.37 -0.61
N GLU A 336 -19.86 0.47 -0.49
CA GLU A 336 -20.56 1.28 0.53
C GLU A 336 -20.73 0.55 1.87
N GLY A 337 -20.37 -0.75 1.94
CA GLY A 337 -20.60 -1.55 3.14
C GLY A 337 -22.09 -1.77 3.42
N GLU A 338 -22.85 -2.09 2.35
CA GLU A 338 -24.28 -2.35 2.34
C GLU A 338 -24.61 -3.77 1.86
N THR A 339 -23.75 -4.72 2.19
CA THR A 339 -23.95 -6.12 1.78
C THR A 339 -24.92 -6.88 2.66
N GLY A 340 -25.29 -6.36 3.82
CA GLY A 340 -26.10 -7.05 4.84
C GLY A 340 -25.32 -8.16 5.56
N ILE A 341 -24.00 -8.17 5.42
CA ILE A 341 -23.08 -9.08 6.12
C ILE A 341 -22.19 -8.25 7.05
N PRO A 342 -22.48 -8.20 8.37
CA PRO A 342 -21.89 -7.22 9.29
C PRO A 342 -20.37 -7.14 9.27
N PHE A 343 -19.69 -8.28 9.19
CA PHE A 343 -18.23 -8.31 9.19
C PHE A 343 -17.63 -7.74 7.87
N ILE A 344 -18.32 -7.88 6.75
CA ILE A 344 -17.94 -7.29 5.47
C ILE A 344 -18.21 -5.80 5.51
N ASP A 345 -19.42 -5.39 5.90
CA ASP A 345 -19.86 -4.00 5.90
C ASP A 345 -18.99 -3.14 6.83
N ALA A 346 -18.65 -3.63 8.02
CA ALA A 346 -17.75 -2.96 8.95
C ALA A 346 -16.37 -2.69 8.34
N ASN A 347 -15.78 -3.68 7.67
CA ASN A 347 -14.49 -3.52 7.01
C ASN A 347 -14.53 -2.53 5.83
N MET A 348 -15.60 -2.55 5.04
CA MET A 348 -15.74 -1.65 3.91
C MET A 348 -15.99 -0.21 4.37
N ARG A 349 -16.76 0.02 5.44
CA ARG A 349 -16.94 1.35 6.04
C ARG A 349 -15.64 1.87 6.67
N GLU A 350 -14.86 1.03 7.35
CA GLU A 350 -13.52 1.42 7.82
C GLU A 350 -12.67 1.92 6.65
N LEU A 351 -12.61 1.16 5.54
CA LEU A 351 -11.84 1.55 4.37
C LEU A 351 -12.31 2.89 3.79
N ALA A 352 -13.61 3.05 3.58
CA ALA A 352 -14.19 4.25 2.98
C ALA A 352 -13.98 5.51 3.83
N LEU A 353 -13.98 5.38 5.17
CA LEU A 353 -13.87 6.50 6.10
C LEU A 353 -12.43 6.84 6.53
N THR A 354 -11.48 5.92 6.28
CA THR A 354 -10.12 6.07 6.84
C THR A 354 -8.98 5.87 5.84
N GLY A 355 -9.28 5.31 4.67
CA GLY A 355 -8.26 4.88 3.70
C GLY A 355 -7.41 3.70 4.19
N PHE A 356 -7.86 2.98 5.21
CA PHE A 356 -7.14 1.83 5.77
C PHE A 356 -8.09 0.67 6.07
N MET A 357 -7.56 -0.54 6.04
CA MET A 357 -8.22 -1.76 6.47
C MET A 357 -7.16 -2.77 6.94
N SER A 358 -7.47 -3.52 7.99
CA SER A 358 -6.58 -4.58 8.46
C SER A 358 -6.32 -5.64 7.38
N ASN A 359 -5.16 -6.31 7.44
CA ASN A 359 -4.87 -7.42 6.51
C ASN A 359 -5.96 -8.52 6.56
N ARG A 360 -6.50 -8.79 7.74
CA ARG A 360 -7.58 -9.77 7.90
C ARG A 360 -8.88 -9.30 7.23
N GLY A 361 -9.22 -8.04 7.36
CA GLY A 361 -10.35 -7.42 6.65
C GLY A 361 -10.22 -7.59 5.15
N ARG A 362 -9.08 -7.18 4.56
CA ARG A 362 -8.81 -7.26 3.10
C ARG A 362 -9.03 -8.67 2.53
N GLN A 363 -8.57 -9.70 3.25
CA GLN A 363 -8.76 -11.09 2.83
C GLN A 363 -10.24 -11.49 2.80
N ASN A 364 -11.01 -11.07 3.80
CA ASN A 364 -12.42 -11.41 3.91
C ASN A 364 -13.29 -10.67 2.88
N VAL A 365 -13.14 -9.35 2.76
CA VAL A 365 -13.94 -8.57 1.80
C VAL A 365 -13.59 -8.92 0.36
N GLY A 366 -12.30 -9.22 0.07
CA GLY A 366 -11.87 -9.69 -1.24
C GLY A 366 -12.44 -11.08 -1.58
N SER A 367 -12.37 -12.02 -0.63
CA SER A 367 -12.99 -13.35 -0.81
C SER A 367 -14.49 -13.24 -1.03
N PHE A 368 -15.18 -12.39 -0.28
CA PHE A 368 -16.62 -12.18 -0.43
C PHE A 368 -16.96 -11.61 -1.83
N LEU A 369 -16.25 -10.57 -2.27
CA LEU A 369 -16.47 -10.00 -3.60
C LEU A 369 -16.32 -11.05 -4.71
N VAL A 370 -15.24 -11.82 -4.65
CA VAL A 370 -14.85 -12.73 -5.74
C VAL A 370 -15.60 -14.06 -5.69
N LYS A 371 -15.72 -14.67 -4.49
CA LYS A 371 -16.24 -16.04 -4.33
C LYS A 371 -17.73 -16.09 -4.02
N ASP A 372 -18.24 -15.10 -3.33
CA ASP A 372 -19.65 -15.07 -2.93
C ASP A 372 -20.51 -14.25 -3.92
N LEU A 373 -20.03 -13.09 -4.37
CA LEU A 373 -20.72 -12.26 -5.36
C LEU A 373 -20.31 -12.57 -6.81
N GLY A 374 -19.14 -13.19 -7.03
CA GLY A 374 -18.62 -13.53 -8.36
C GLY A 374 -18.18 -12.31 -9.18
N ILE A 375 -17.99 -11.16 -8.55
CA ILE A 375 -17.61 -9.90 -9.22
C ILE A 375 -16.15 -9.97 -9.71
N ASP A 376 -15.89 -9.26 -10.82
CA ASP A 376 -14.55 -9.11 -11.39
C ASP A 376 -13.59 -8.54 -10.32
N TRP A 377 -12.62 -9.35 -9.95
CA TRP A 377 -11.66 -9.03 -8.90
C TRP A 377 -10.85 -7.76 -9.21
N THR A 378 -10.68 -7.42 -10.48
CA THR A 378 -9.95 -6.21 -10.90
C THR A 378 -10.65 -4.94 -10.43
N TRP A 379 -11.98 -4.96 -10.30
CA TRP A 379 -12.74 -3.84 -9.74
C TRP A 379 -12.43 -3.65 -8.25
N GLY A 380 -12.36 -4.74 -7.49
CA GLY A 380 -11.98 -4.68 -6.08
C GLY A 380 -10.53 -4.22 -5.90
N ALA A 381 -9.61 -4.66 -6.77
CA ALA A 381 -8.22 -4.21 -6.77
C ALA A 381 -8.10 -2.72 -7.06
N ALA A 382 -8.88 -2.19 -8.02
CA ALA A 382 -8.94 -0.77 -8.35
C ALA A 382 -9.55 0.07 -7.21
N TRP A 383 -10.58 -0.45 -6.53
CA TRP A 383 -11.15 0.22 -5.35
C TRP A 383 -10.15 0.34 -4.20
N PHE A 384 -9.37 -0.71 -3.95
CA PHE A 384 -8.29 -0.67 -2.98
C PHE A 384 -7.17 0.27 -3.41
N GLU A 385 -6.84 0.30 -4.69
CA GLU A 385 -5.89 1.27 -5.26
C GLU A 385 -6.33 2.71 -5.00
N SER A 386 -7.62 3.00 -5.17
CA SER A 386 -8.18 4.33 -4.95
C SER A 386 -8.01 4.80 -3.51
N LEU A 387 -8.40 3.98 -2.53
CA LEU A 387 -8.57 4.42 -1.16
C LEU A 387 -7.36 4.17 -0.24
N LEU A 388 -6.65 3.04 -0.43
CA LEU A 388 -5.64 2.62 0.55
C LEU A 388 -4.43 3.56 0.60
N VAL A 389 -4.17 4.15 1.76
CA VAL A 389 -2.97 4.97 2.02
C VAL A 389 -1.67 4.18 1.87
N ASP A 390 -1.75 2.85 1.99
CA ASP A 390 -0.63 1.93 1.84
C ASP A 390 -0.64 1.18 0.51
N TYR A 391 -1.29 1.74 -0.51
CA TYR A 391 -1.32 1.12 -1.83
C TYR A 391 0.10 0.97 -2.39
N ASP A 392 0.46 -0.27 -2.67
CA ASP A 392 1.63 -0.69 -3.44
C ASP A 392 1.13 -1.59 -4.57
N PRO A 393 1.42 -1.27 -5.85
CA PRO A 393 0.83 -2.01 -6.98
C PRO A 393 1.18 -3.50 -6.95
N CYS A 394 2.41 -3.85 -6.57
CA CYS A 394 2.84 -5.24 -6.50
C CYS A 394 2.08 -6.01 -5.40
N SER A 395 2.02 -5.44 -4.20
CA SER A 395 1.34 -6.07 -3.07
C SER A 395 -0.17 -6.16 -3.29
N ASN A 396 -0.81 -5.07 -3.75
CA ASN A 396 -2.26 -5.04 -3.97
C ASN A 396 -2.69 -6.04 -5.04
N TRP A 397 -2.17 -5.88 -6.26
CA TRP A 397 -2.63 -6.68 -7.40
C TRP A 397 -2.24 -8.15 -7.28
N CYS A 398 -1.07 -8.49 -6.70
CA CYS A 398 -0.72 -9.87 -6.45
C CYS A 398 -1.60 -10.53 -5.36
N ASN A 399 -1.96 -9.83 -4.28
CA ASN A 399 -2.90 -10.35 -3.29
C ASN A 399 -4.30 -10.60 -3.89
N TRP A 400 -4.77 -9.69 -4.75
CA TRP A 400 -6.04 -9.89 -5.46
C TRP A 400 -5.98 -11.09 -6.42
N ASN A 401 -4.86 -11.29 -7.13
CA ASN A 401 -4.63 -12.51 -7.92
C ASN A 401 -4.74 -13.78 -7.05
N TYR A 402 -4.20 -13.75 -5.81
CA TYR A 402 -4.33 -14.86 -4.85
C TYR A 402 -5.79 -15.14 -4.49
N VAL A 403 -6.54 -14.10 -4.10
CA VAL A 403 -7.95 -14.23 -3.72
C VAL A 403 -8.81 -14.72 -4.89
N ALA A 404 -8.54 -14.22 -6.10
CA ALA A 404 -9.23 -14.62 -7.31
C ALA A 404 -8.94 -16.07 -7.76
N GLY A 405 -7.84 -16.66 -7.26
CA GLY A 405 -7.39 -18.00 -7.68
C GLY A 405 -6.76 -18.02 -9.07
N VAL A 406 -6.27 -16.86 -9.54
CA VAL A 406 -5.56 -16.71 -10.83
C VAL A 406 -4.08 -16.35 -10.65
N GLY A 407 -3.60 -16.34 -9.40
CA GLY A 407 -2.23 -16.04 -9.01
C GLY A 407 -1.43 -17.28 -8.61
N ASN A 408 -0.32 -17.05 -7.90
CA ASN A 408 0.65 -18.06 -7.48
C ASN A 408 0.25 -18.83 -6.22
N ASP A 409 -0.99 -18.72 -5.71
CA ASP A 409 -1.42 -19.50 -4.55
C ASP A 409 -1.42 -21.00 -4.91
N PRO A 410 -0.72 -21.86 -4.17
CA PRO A 410 -0.77 -23.29 -4.38
C PRO A 410 -2.14 -23.91 -4.05
N ARG A 411 -3.01 -23.17 -3.36
CA ARG A 411 -4.38 -23.58 -3.09
C ARG A 411 -5.27 -23.08 -4.23
N GLU A 412 -5.82 -23.97 -5.00
CA GLU A 412 -6.61 -23.62 -6.19
C GLU A 412 -7.90 -22.86 -5.87
N ASP A 413 -8.49 -23.10 -4.72
CA ASP A 413 -9.77 -22.47 -4.31
C ASP A 413 -9.72 -22.00 -2.85
N ARG A 414 -8.95 -20.93 -2.60
CA ARG A 414 -8.93 -20.28 -1.30
C ARG A 414 -10.26 -19.56 -1.06
N TYR A 415 -11.06 -20.12 -0.17
CA TYR A 415 -12.34 -19.56 0.25
C TYR A 415 -12.34 -19.26 1.74
N PHE A 416 -12.88 -18.11 2.12
CA PHE A 416 -13.05 -17.72 3.52
C PHE A 416 -14.52 -17.84 3.90
N ASN A 417 -14.83 -18.73 4.86
CA ASN A 417 -16.12 -18.75 5.51
C ASN A 417 -16.25 -17.51 6.40
N ILE A 418 -17.00 -16.51 5.96
CA ILE A 418 -17.05 -15.18 6.59
C ILE A 418 -17.56 -15.25 8.03
N TYR A 419 -18.54 -16.08 8.30
CA TYR A 419 -19.05 -16.27 9.67
C TYR A 419 -17.96 -16.83 10.61
N SER A 420 -17.26 -17.88 10.18
CA SER A 420 -16.13 -18.43 10.93
C SER A 420 -15.00 -17.42 11.16
N GLN A 421 -14.74 -16.55 10.18
CA GLN A 421 -13.73 -15.49 10.33
C GLN A 421 -14.20 -14.43 11.31
N ALA A 422 -15.45 -13.99 11.21
CA ALA A 422 -16.04 -13.02 12.14
C ALA A 422 -16.01 -13.52 13.58
N THR A 423 -16.49 -14.73 13.84
CA THR A 423 -16.49 -15.32 15.19
C THR A 423 -15.09 -15.57 15.75
N ARG A 424 -14.09 -15.78 14.89
CA ARG A 424 -12.70 -15.98 15.32
C ARG A 424 -11.96 -14.69 15.64
N TYR A 425 -12.18 -13.60 14.88
CA TYR A 425 -11.40 -12.38 14.96
C TYR A 425 -12.14 -11.20 15.59
N ASP A 426 -13.45 -11.30 15.70
CA ASP A 426 -14.33 -10.33 16.35
C ASP A 426 -15.40 -11.07 17.17
N GLU A 427 -14.97 -12.01 18.01
CA GLU A 427 -15.85 -12.88 18.81
C GLU A 427 -16.90 -12.09 19.59
N GLN A 428 -16.52 -10.95 20.15
CA GLN A 428 -17.40 -10.09 20.94
C GLN A 428 -18.22 -9.11 20.09
N GLY A 429 -18.03 -9.09 18.76
CA GLY A 429 -18.70 -8.15 17.87
C GLY A 429 -18.27 -6.69 18.06
N SER A 430 -17.17 -6.47 18.78
CA SER A 430 -16.70 -5.12 19.11
C SER A 430 -16.29 -4.33 17.88
N TYR A 431 -15.63 -4.97 16.91
CA TYR A 431 -15.25 -4.33 15.66
C TYR A 431 -16.47 -4.01 14.79
N VAL A 432 -17.39 -4.95 14.66
CA VAL A 432 -18.64 -4.75 13.91
C VAL A 432 -19.43 -3.57 14.51
N LYS A 433 -19.66 -3.58 15.83
CA LYS A 433 -20.41 -2.52 16.51
C LYS A 433 -19.70 -1.15 16.45
N HIS A 434 -18.38 -1.15 16.41
CA HIS A 434 -17.59 0.08 16.28
C HIS A 434 -17.84 0.78 14.94
N TRP A 435 -17.90 0.01 13.85
CA TRP A 435 -18.09 0.55 12.50
C TRP A 435 -19.55 0.59 12.05
N LEU A 436 -20.41 -0.19 12.69
CA LEU A 436 -21.85 -0.29 12.45
C LEU A 436 -22.61 0.05 13.73
N PRO A 437 -22.67 1.35 14.13
CA PRO A 437 -23.30 1.76 15.37
C PRO A 437 -24.79 1.41 15.44
N GLU A 438 -25.45 1.26 14.28
CA GLU A 438 -26.83 0.75 14.20
C GLU A 438 -27.00 -0.67 14.75
N LEU A 439 -25.92 -1.44 14.87
CA LEU A 439 -25.93 -2.80 15.45
C LEU A 439 -25.52 -2.82 16.93
N ALA A 440 -25.35 -1.69 17.58
CA ALA A 440 -24.82 -1.59 18.96
C ALA A 440 -25.61 -2.43 19.98
N GLU A 441 -26.94 -2.41 19.87
CA GLU A 441 -27.85 -3.09 20.80
C GLU A 441 -28.02 -4.61 20.50
N VAL A 442 -27.51 -5.09 19.37
CA VAL A 442 -27.59 -6.51 19.02
C VAL A 442 -26.67 -7.32 19.94
N PRO A 443 -27.16 -8.42 20.57
CA PRO A 443 -26.31 -9.27 21.39
C PRO A 443 -25.14 -9.85 20.60
N THR A 444 -24.00 -10.01 21.25
CA THR A 444 -22.77 -10.60 20.68
C THR A 444 -23.03 -11.92 19.94
N SER A 445 -23.88 -12.79 20.50
CA SER A 445 -24.20 -14.08 19.89
C SER A 445 -24.98 -14.00 18.57
N LYS A 446 -25.49 -12.81 18.20
CA LYS A 446 -26.35 -12.60 17.02
C LYS A 446 -25.78 -11.56 16.04
N VAL A 447 -24.83 -10.73 16.47
CA VAL A 447 -24.34 -9.58 15.71
C VAL A 447 -23.73 -9.96 14.36
N HIS A 448 -23.14 -11.14 14.22
CA HIS A 448 -22.58 -11.61 12.95
C HIS A 448 -23.61 -12.27 12.02
N LEU A 449 -24.85 -12.47 12.48
CA LEU A 449 -25.96 -13.08 11.73
C LEU A 449 -27.27 -12.31 11.95
N VAL A 450 -27.22 -10.99 11.86
CA VAL A 450 -28.38 -10.11 12.08
C VAL A 450 -29.57 -10.45 11.16
N SER A 451 -29.29 -10.99 9.98
CA SER A 451 -30.33 -11.46 9.06
C SER A 451 -31.22 -12.60 9.61
N ASN A 452 -30.78 -13.27 10.66
CA ASN A 452 -31.54 -14.32 11.34
C ASN A 452 -32.39 -13.81 12.49
N LEU A 453 -32.41 -12.51 12.78
CA LEU A 453 -33.24 -11.90 13.80
C LEU A 453 -34.72 -12.03 13.42
N SER A 454 -35.54 -12.53 14.34
CA SER A 454 -37.02 -12.51 14.24
C SER A 454 -37.50 -11.05 14.29
N ARG A 455 -38.73 -10.79 13.85
CA ARG A 455 -39.33 -9.43 13.91
C ARG A 455 -39.35 -8.89 15.35
N ALA A 456 -39.69 -9.70 16.34
CA ALA A 456 -39.67 -9.28 17.74
C ALA A 456 -38.26 -8.90 18.22
N GLU A 457 -37.24 -9.62 17.78
CA GLU A 457 -35.85 -9.27 18.10
C GLU A 457 -35.38 -8.02 17.36
N GLN A 458 -35.80 -7.82 16.11
CA GLN A 458 -35.50 -6.60 15.36
C GLN A 458 -36.14 -5.40 16.10
N GLU A 459 -37.41 -5.47 16.52
CA GLU A 459 -38.05 -4.43 17.32
C GLU A 459 -37.33 -4.21 18.65
N GLN A 460 -36.95 -5.29 19.34
CA GLN A 460 -36.23 -5.23 20.62
C GLN A 460 -34.87 -4.49 20.51
N TYR A 461 -34.15 -4.71 19.41
CA TYR A 461 -32.80 -4.15 19.21
C TYR A 461 -32.80 -2.89 18.36
N GLY A 462 -33.98 -2.37 17.98
CA GLY A 462 -34.10 -1.15 17.17
C GLY A 462 -33.62 -1.28 15.74
N ILE A 463 -33.66 -2.48 15.16
CA ILE A 463 -33.21 -2.78 13.80
C ILE A 463 -34.39 -3.10 12.91
N ALA A 464 -34.40 -2.56 11.69
CA ALA A 464 -35.31 -2.94 10.63
C ALA A 464 -34.50 -3.38 9.41
N LEU A 465 -34.48 -4.69 9.13
CA LEU A 465 -33.76 -5.22 7.97
C LEU A 465 -34.39 -4.75 6.67
N GLY A 466 -33.60 -4.17 5.80
CA GLY A 466 -34.00 -3.52 4.57
C GLY A 466 -34.30 -2.02 4.71
N ASP A 467 -34.20 -1.47 5.94
CA ASP A 467 -34.41 -0.06 6.24
C ASP A 467 -33.20 0.51 7.02
N THR A 468 -33.06 0.23 8.34
CA THR A 468 -31.95 0.73 9.14
C THR A 468 -30.66 -0.07 8.98
N TYR A 469 -30.76 -1.33 8.53
CA TYR A 469 -29.63 -2.16 8.14
C TYR A 469 -29.99 -2.99 6.89
N PRO A 470 -29.09 -3.11 5.89
CA PRO A 470 -29.44 -3.74 4.63
C PRO A 470 -29.80 -5.24 4.74
N MET A 471 -30.67 -5.69 3.83
CA MET A 471 -30.90 -7.11 3.64
C MET A 471 -29.64 -7.78 3.06
N PRO A 472 -29.30 -9.02 3.46
CA PRO A 472 -28.11 -9.69 2.97
C PRO A 472 -28.20 -9.98 1.47
N LEU A 473 -27.14 -9.63 0.72
CA LEU A 473 -27.03 -9.91 -0.72
C LEU A 473 -26.98 -11.40 -1.05
N ILE A 474 -26.62 -12.22 -0.06
CA ILE A 474 -26.56 -13.68 -0.17
C ILE A 474 -27.15 -14.29 1.12
N ASN A 475 -27.53 -15.56 1.05
CA ASN A 475 -27.96 -16.28 2.25
C ASN A 475 -26.76 -16.64 3.14
N PRO A 476 -26.55 -15.98 4.32
CA PRO A 476 -25.40 -16.24 5.17
C PRO A 476 -25.47 -17.60 5.90
N ASN A 477 -26.64 -18.25 5.94
CA ASN A 477 -26.78 -19.58 6.56
C ASN A 477 -26.00 -20.68 5.81
N LYS A 478 -25.54 -20.40 4.58
CA LYS A 478 -24.61 -21.30 3.86
C LYS A 478 -23.31 -21.53 4.63
N TRP A 479 -22.87 -20.57 5.44
CA TRP A 479 -21.64 -20.66 6.24
C TRP A 479 -21.81 -21.46 7.53
N LEU A 480 -23.06 -21.74 7.95
CA LEU A 480 -23.39 -22.56 9.15
C LEU A 480 -23.39 -24.06 8.83
N LYS A 481 -23.46 -24.42 7.55
CA LYS A 481 -23.39 -25.82 7.14
C LYS A 481 -21.93 -26.29 7.25
N LYS A 482 -21.69 -27.35 8.00
CA LYS A 482 -20.39 -28.00 8.16
C LYS A 482 -20.00 -28.74 6.89
#